data_bb4aa568e582f5ba1a5f8ee643d31f31
#
_entry.id   bb4aa568e582f5ba1a5f8ee643d31f31
#
_cell.length_a   1.000
_cell.length_b   1.000
_cell.length_c   1.000
_cell.angle_alpha   90.00
_cell.angle_beta   90.00
_cell.angle_gamma   90.00
#
_symmetry.space_group_name_H-M   'P 1'
#
loop_
_entity.id
_entity.type
_entity.pdbx_description
1 polymer ?
#
loop_
_entity_poly.entity_id
_entity_poly.type
_entity_poly.pdbx_seq_one_letter_code
_entity_poly.pdbx_strand_id
1 'polypeptide(L)'
;MPRYSPPPFRVGPALGALALALAGLFSLWIQARLQPVPALSLADLSGGAFAGYVRVHGVLPEPPRWEPEGPRLRFHLSDGTGELWVLADGSVAATLARANRIPRAGDGVTVEGRLREDRDPPALEIVHAEALRIERPEPLPLSIGDLPSAPVGARVQITGQIRSVRRPYEGLTLIRLQDETGSIDVAWYEALVGTRAELPLGAGLRITGALTLYREVPQVALDDPEGWARIPWTPTPQPISRAQERPDGAWVGVEGILEERSDTRWTLADETGSLEVRLSRELRAALPATPPPGARVQVWGRVRWRTGTPALYPELSIDIRWEPPVATPTPVPRPTASPTPIRSPTPTPRPRPSPTATPFPLSALATLAPGASVTVAGTVAELQGFSAGWALILEQEGHRLRVFIPSEQMAGVPGREGIYPGARIRATGVLTLYRGELELLPRSGRAILVEKGVRPDAPPRAIGSLGPADQNATVRIAGQVVERTRFSAGIRLVVRDESGALPVILWENVAALIPEPLQEPGANVEIIGRVRLYRGELQVIPTVPWEVRSR
;
A
#
# COMPACT_ATOMS: atom_id res chain seq x y z
N MET A 1 79.41 -33.42 47.38
CA MET A 1 78.29 -33.07 46.46
C MET A 1 78.38 -31.57 46.27
N PRO A 2 78.73 -31.05 45.07
CA PRO A 2 78.76 -29.62 44.77
C PRO A 2 77.36 -29.07 44.59
N ARG A 3 77.05 -27.99 45.31
CA ARG A 3 75.78 -27.25 45.20
C ARG A 3 75.77 -26.46 43.89
N TYR A 4 74.88 -26.80 42.93
CA TYR A 4 74.62 -26.04 41.70
C TYR A 4 73.84 -24.76 42.07
N SER A 5 74.47 -23.60 41.93
CA SER A 5 73.84 -22.29 42.02
C SER A 5 73.45 -21.88 40.60
N PRO A 6 72.17 -21.64 40.30
CA PRO A 6 71.77 -21.18 39.00
C PRO A 6 72.29 -19.78 38.72
N PRO A 7 72.70 -19.46 37.47
CA PRO A 7 73.23 -18.15 37.12
C PRO A 7 72.14 -17.06 37.34
N PRO A 8 72.55 -15.83 37.72
CA PRO A 8 71.66 -14.74 37.92
C PRO A 8 70.87 -14.40 36.62
N PHE A 9 69.55 -14.41 36.70
CA PHE A 9 68.70 -14.01 35.59
C PHE A 9 69.05 -12.57 35.19
N ARG A 10 69.63 -12.36 34.02
CA ARG A 10 69.92 -11.01 33.48
C ARG A 10 68.67 -10.41 32.94
N VAL A 11 67.91 -9.62 33.76
CA VAL A 11 66.63 -9.02 33.43
C VAL A 11 66.70 -7.95 32.33
N GLY A 12 67.87 -7.32 32.17
CA GLY A 12 68.11 -6.23 31.21
C GLY A 12 67.87 -6.58 29.74
N PRO A 13 68.41 -7.67 29.18
CA PRO A 13 68.17 -8.00 27.77
C PRO A 13 66.72 -8.46 27.50
N ALA A 14 66.07 -9.09 28.49
CA ALA A 14 64.68 -9.50 28.35
C ALA A 14 63.74 -8.31 28.35
N LEU A 15 63.98 -7.28 29.15
CA LEU A 15 63.17 -6.02 29.13
C LEU A 15 63.42 -5.24 27.83
N GLY A 16 64.64 -5.23 27.27
CA GLY A 16 64.94 -4.61 25.99
C GLY A 16 64.23 -5.30 24.82
N ALA A 17 64.16 -6.64 24.81
CA ALA A 17 63.43 -7.41 23.81
C ALA A 17 61.93 -7.20 23.89
N LEU A 18 61.36 -7.13 25.12
CA LEU A 18 59.95 -6.84 25.34
C LEU A 18 59.58 -5.43 24.86
N ALA A 19 60.43 -4.42 25.17
CA ALA A 19 60.17 -3.04 24.71
C ALA A 19 60.22 -2.91 23.18
N LEU A 20 61.17 -3.60 22.51
CA LEU A 20 61.22 -3.66 21.05
C LEU A 20 60.00 -4.37 20.43
N ALA A 21 59.53 -5.46 21.03
CA ALA A 21 58.34 -6.17 20.59
C ALA A 21 57.08 -5.30 20.73
N LEU A 22 56.93 -4.58 21.84
CA LEU A 22 55.83 -3.64 22.07
C LEU A 22 55.88 -2.43 21.12
N ALA A 23 57.09 -1.88 20.87
CA ALA A 23 57.27 -0.80 19.89
C ALA A 23 56.96 -1.27 18.45
N GLY A 24 57.35 -2.51 18.09
CA GLY A 24 57.00 -3.12 16.81
C GLY A 24 55.50 -3.34 16.66
N LEU A 25 54.83 -3.89 17.67
CA LEU A 25 53.39 -4.05 17.70
C LEU A 25 52.65 -2.70 17.64
N PHE A 26 53.16 -1.68 18.34
CA PHE A 26 52.59 -0.33 18.32
C PHE A 26 52.77 0.33 16.94
N SER A 27 53.94 0.14 16.31
CA SER A 27 54.17 0.61 14.94
C SER A 27 53.22 -0.06 13.93
N LEU A 28 53.09 -1.38 14.01
CA LEU A 28 52.13 -2.13 13.18
C LEU A 28 50.69 -1.70 13.42
N TRP A 29 50.32 -1.44 14.66
CA TRP A 29 49.01 -0.94 15.03
C TRP A 29 48.77 0.47 14.48
N ILE A 30 49.74 1.38 14.53
CA ILE A 30 49.67 2.70 13.90
C ILE A 30 49.57 2.57 12.38
N GLN A 31 50.38 1.74 11.74
CA GLN A 31 50.31 1.51 10.29
C GLN A 31 48.95 0.96 9.87
N ALA A 32 48.42 -0.02 10.61
CA ALA A 32 47.09 -0.58 10.32
C ALA A 32 45.97 0.45 10.45
N ARG A 33 46.12 1.43 11.38
CA ARG A 33 45.16 2.53 11.52
C ARG A 33 45.29 3.64 10.48
N LEU A 34 46.49 3.80 9.91
CA LEU A 34 46.76 4.82 8.89
C LEU A 34 46.48 4.34 7.46
N GLN A 35 46.27 3.04 7.27
CA GLN A 35 45.86 2.56 5.95
C GLN A 35 44.47 3.04 5.62
N PRO A 36 44.26 3.76 4.50
CA PRO A 36 42.92 4.16 4.09
C PRO A 36 42.10 2.92 3.78
N VAL A 37 40.84 2.93 4.24
CA VAL A 37 39.87 1.88 3.91
C VAL A 37 39.68 1.87 2.38
N PRO A 38 39.89 0.70 1.70
CA PRO A 38 39.75 0.63 0.26
C PRO A 38 38.33 1.02 -0.17
N ALA A 39 38.21 1.94 -1.11
CA ALA A 39 36.95 2.32 -1.73
C ALA A 39 36.74 1.43 -2.96
N LEU A 40 35.61 0.74 -3.01
CA LEU A 40 35.25 -0.20 -4.07
C LEU A 40 33.90 0.19 -4.69
N SER A 41 33.75 -0.11 -5.98
CA SER A 41 32.42 -0.07 -6.61
C SER A 41 31.58 -1.29 -6.18
N LEU A 42 30.24 -1.19 -6.29
CA LEU A 42 29.38 -2.32 -5.91
C LEU A 42 29.56 -3.51 -6.86
N ALA A 43 29.94 -3.28 -8.12
CA ALA A 43 30.26 -4.34 -9.07
C ALA A 43 31.50 -5.15 -8.64
N ASP A 44 32.53 -4.49 -8.09
CA ASP A 44 33.75 -5.15 -7.67
C ASP A 44 33.54 -6.10 -6.48
N LEU A 45 32.53 -5.82 -5.64
CA LEU A 45 32.15 -6.67 -4.51
C LEU A 45 31.45 -7.97 -4.93
N SER A 46 30.82 -7.98 -6.09
CA SER A 46 30.14 -9.16 -6.63
C SER A 46 31.12 -10.25 -7.12
N GLY A 47 32.40 -9.91 -7.29
CA GLY A 47 33.45 -10.79 -7.80
C GLY A 47 34.06 -11.77 -6.79
N GLY A 48 33.64 -11.78 -5.52
CA GLY A 48 34.00 -12.81 -4.53
C GLY A 48 35.44 -12.78 -4.00
N ALA A 49 36.15 -11.65 -4.07
CA ALA A 49 37.58 -11.59 -3.73
C ALA A 49 37.95 -10.82 -2.45
N PHE A 50 37.02 -10.27 -1.71
CA PHE A 50 37.30 -9.39 -0.58
C PHE A 50 36.54 -9.73 0.70
N ALA A 51 37.05 -10.65 1.49
CA ALA A 51 36.67 -10.75 2.91
C ALA A 51 37.43 -9.64 3.69
N GLY A 52 36.79 -8.48 3.89
CA GLY A 52 37.46 -7.37 4.56
C GLY A 52 36.58 -6.21 4.96
N TYR A 53 37.24 -5.17 5.45
CA TYR A 53 36.62 -3.90 5.77
C TYR A 53 36.74 -2.97 4.57
N VAL A 54 35.63 -2.52 4.00
CA VAL A 54 35.60 -1.76 2.74
C VAL A 54 34.77 -0.49 2.89
N ARG A 55 35.00 0.47 2.00
CA ARG A 55 34.19 1.67 1.84
C ARG A 55 33.46 1.60 0.52
N VAL A 56 32.15 1.83 0.56
CA VAL A 56 31.30 1.91 -0.63
C VAL A 56 30.54 3.23 -0.62
N HIS A 57 30.20 3.69 -1.82
CA HIS A 57 29.32 4.85 -2.01
C HIS A 57 28.19 4.46 -2.95
N GLY A 58 26.97 4.98 -2.70
CA GLY A 58 25.82 4.76 -3.55
C GLY A 58 24.63 5.58 -3.10
N VAL A 59 23.51 5.45 -3.80
CA VAL A 59 22.24 6.11 -3.51
C VAL A 59 21.25 5.07 -3.01
N LEU A 60 20.36 5.46 -2.09
CA LEU A 60 19.25 4.60 -1.67
C LEU A 60 18.12 4.72 -2.69
N PRO A 61 17.77 3.67 -3.45
CA PRO A 61 16.66 3.70 -4.39
C PRO A 61 15.28 3.64 -3.72
N GLU A 62 15.21 3.09 -2.50
CA GLU A 62 13.97 2.88 -1.75
C GLU A 62 14.16 3.18 -0.25
N PRO A 63 13.07 3.44 0.51
CA PRO A 63 13.16 3.65 1.95
C PRO A 63 13.80 2.48 2.69
N PRO A 64 14.58 2.75 3.76
CA PRO A 64 15.19 1.72 4.57
C PRO A 64 14.12 0.95 5.35
N ARG A 65 14.45 -0.28 5.72
CA ARG A 65 13.67 -1.07 6.68
C ARG A 65 14.20 -0.80 8.08
N TRP A 66 13.35 -0.23 8.91
CA TRP A 66 13.65 0.07 10.31
C TRP A 66 12.75 -0.74 11.24
N GLU A 67 13.35 -1.47 12.17
CA GLU A 67 12.70 -2.28 13.21
C GLU A 67 13.07 -1.69 14.58
N PRO A 68 12.17 -0.94 15.26
CA PRO A 68 12.52 -0.25 16.51
C PRO A 68 12.59 -1.16 17.74
N GLU A 69 11.80 -2.23 17.81
CA GLU A 69 11.72 -3.13 18.98
C GLU A 69 12.98 -3.99 19.16
N GLY A 70 13.60 -4.40 18.05
CA GLY A 70 14.93 -5.02 18.07
C GLY A 70 15.83 -4.22 17.14
N PRO A 71 16.45 -3.10 17.57
CA PRO A 71 17.01 -2.09 16.68
C PRO A 71 17.77 -2.68 15.52
N ARG A 72 17.20 -2.63 14.32
CA ARG A 72 17.76 -3.11 13.06
C ARG A 72 17.48 -2.13 11.96
N LEU A 73 18.51 -1.80 11.22
CA LEU A 73 18.42 -0.96 10.04
C LEU A 73 18.98 -1.75 8.85
N ARG A 74 18.17 -1.84 7.79
CA ARG A 74 18.56 -2.51 6.54
C ARG A 74 18.18 -1.63 5.37
N PHE A 75 19.07 -1.47 4.43
CA PHE A 75 18.80 -0.70 3.23
C PHE A 75 19.65 -1.19 2.05
N HIS A 76 19.15 -0.94 0.85
CA HIS A 76 19.89 -1.16 -0.38
C HIS A 76 20.68 0.09 -0.75
N LEU A 77 21.91 -0.12 -1.24
CA LEU A 77 22.68 0.89 -1.96
C LEU A 77 22.78 0.49 -3.42
N SER A 78 22.69 1.46 -4.31
CA SER A 78 22.97 1.32 -5.74
C SER A 78 23.92 2.42 -6.19
N ASP A 79 24.97 2.07 -6.95
CA ASP A 79 25.92 3.02 -7.56
C ASP A 79 25.80 3.05 -9.09
N GLY A 80 24.77 2.39 -9.64
CA GLY A 80 24.59 2.22 -11.08
C GLY A 80 25.40 1.07 -11.69
N THR A 81 26.37 0.51 -10.95
CA THR A 81 27.14 -0.67 -11.38
C THR A 81 26.63 -1.96 -10.73
N GLY A 82 26.00 -1.84 -9.55
CA GLY A 82 25.45 -2.95 -8.78
C GLY A 82 24.59 -2.48 -7.62
N GLU A 83 24.11 -3.46 -6.85
CA GLU A 83 23.32 -3.24 -5.63
C GLU A 83 23.90 -4.04 -4.46
N LEU A 84 23.83 -3.48 -3.26
CA LEU A 84 24.33 -4.11 -2.05
C LEU A 84 23.41 -3.85 -0.86
N TRP A 85 23.14 -4.91 -0.09
CA TRP A 85 22.50 -4.76 1.21
C TRP A 85 23.47 -4.19 2.23
N VAL A 86 23.00 -3.20 3.00
CA VAL A 86 23.69 -2.65 4.15
C VAL A 86 22.87 -2.91 5.40
N LEU A 87 23.56 -3.35 6.46
CA LEU A 87 22.97 -3.79 7.71
C LEU A 87 23.59 -3.04 8.88
N ALA A 88 22.77 -2.61 9.83
CA ALA A 88 23.19 -2.18 11.14
C ALA A 88 22.28 -2.80 12.18
N ASP A 89 22.83 -3.45 13.18
CA ASP A 89 22.08 -4.15 14.22
C ASP A 89 22.42 -3.59 15.63
N GLY A 90 21.52 -3.83 16.58
CA GLY A 90 21.72 -3.56 18.01
C GLY A 90 22.10 -2.11 18.35
N SER A 91 23.18 -1.91 19.06
CA SER A 91 23.61 -0.59 19.53
C SER A 91 23.98 0.38 18.42
N VAL A 92 24.49 -0.11 17.30
CA VAL A 92 24.83 0.71 16.13
C VAL A 92 23.57 1.29 15.51
N ALA A 93 22.59 0.44 15.23
CA ALA A 93 21.30 0.86 14.69
C ALA A 93 20.57 1.82 15.64
N ALA A 94 20.54 1.52 16.96
CA ALA A 94 19.98 2.39 17.97
C ALA A 94 20.68 3.75 18.07
N THR A 95 22.00 3.80 17.86
CA THR A 95 22.76 5.05 17.86
C THR A 95 22.46 5.89 16.64
N LEU A 96 22.37 5.27 15.45
CA LEU A 96 21.97 5.96 14.22
C LEU A 96 20.56 6.57 14.36
N ALA A 97 19.62 5.81 14.91
CA ALA A 97 18.24 6.29 15.11
C ALA A 97 18.17 7.46 16.08
N ARG A 98 18.84 7.36 17.25
CA ARG A 98 18.88 8.46 18.25
C ARG A 98 19.55 9.73 17.73
N ALA A 99 20.52 9.57 16.84
CA ALA A 99 21.22 10.69 16.20
C ALA A 99 20.48 11.26 14.97
N ASN A 100 19.27 10.78 14.68
CA ASN A 100 18.50 11.09 13.45
C ASN A 100 19.32 10.87 12.17
N ARG A 101 20.13 9.79 12.15
CA ARG A 101 21.02 9.41 11.06
C ARG A 101 20.55 8.13 10.36
N ILE A 102 19.25 7.89 10.31
CA ILE A 102 18.67 6.88 9.43
C ILE A 102 18.68 7.47 8.01
N PRO A 103 19.32 6.80 7.03
CA PRO A 103 19.31 7.26 5.65
C PRO A 103 17.90 7.17 5.08
N ARG A 104 17.59 7.97 4.08
CA ARG A 104 16.28 8.07 3.43
C ARG A 104 16.42 7.78 1.94
N ALA A 105 15.33 7.39 1.30
CA ALA A 105 15.34 7.22 -0.14
C ALA A 105 15.80 8.51 -0.85
N GLY A 106 16.66 8.35 -1.83
CA GLY A 106 17.30 9.46 -2.54
C GLY A 106 18.54 10.06 -1.86
N ASP A 107 18.89 9.63 -0.64
CA ASP A 107 20.15 10.07 -0.01
C ASP A 107 21.35 9.40 -0.71
N GLY A 108 22.41 10.19 -0.96
CA GLY A 108 23.75 9.67 -1.22
C GLY A 108 24.36 9.18 0.08
N VAL A 109 24.91 7.98 0.08
CA VAL A 109 25.43 7.36 1.30
C VAL A 109 26.80 6.78 1.05
N THR A 110 27.75 7.14 1.92
CA THR A 110 29.06 6.51 2.02
C THR A 110 29.09 5.67 3.28
N VAL A 111 29.39 4.38 3.12
CA VAL A 111 29.42 3.41 4.22
C VAL A 111 30.80 2.75 4.28
N GLU A 112 31.34 2.66 5.48
CA GLU A 112 32.49 1.80 5.80
C GLU A 112 32.00 0.63 6.65
N GLY A 113 32.36 -0.60 6.28
CA GLY A 113 31.86 -1.76 7.00
C GLY A 113 32.56 -3.05 6.62
N ARG A 114 32.14 -4.12 7.29
CA ARG A 114 32.61 -5.48 7.03
C ARG A 114 31.70 -6.16 6.02
N LEU A 115 32.28 -6.66 4.94
CA LEU A 115 31.54 -7.49 3.98
C LEU A 115 31.23 -8.86 4.61
N ARG A 116 29.98 -9.26 4.58
CA ARG A 116 29.45 -10.54 5.08
C ARG A 116 29.08 -11.42 3.90
N GLU A 117 30.02 -12.27 3.52
CA GLU A 117 29.84 -13.28 2.46
C GLU A 117 29.11 -14.53 2.93
N ASP A 118 28.99 -14.73 4.25
CA ASP A 118 28.22 -15.81 4.87
C ASP A 118 26.69 -15.63 4.71
N ARG A 119 26.25 -14.59 4.01
CA ARG A 119 24.86 -14.30 3.66
C ARG A 119 24.65 -14.40 2.15
N ASP A 120 23.48 -14.82 1.77
CA ASP A 120 23.00 -14.83 0.39
C ASP A 120 21.72 -13.98 0.27
N PRO A 121 21.76 -12.83 -0.39
CA PRO A 121 22.92 -12.17 -1.01
C PRO A 121 23.91 -11.58 0.01
N PRO A 122 25.18 -11.33 -0.40
CA PRO A 122 26.19 -10.67 0.42
C PRO A 122 25.70 -9.31 0.94
N ALA A 123 26.18 -8.92 2.13
CA ALA A 123 25.77 -7.68 2.76
C ALA A 123 26.94 -6.97 3.45
N LEU A 124 26.90 -5.64 3.52
CA LEU A 124 27.86 -4.83 4.26
C LEU A 124 27.31 -4.54 5.67
N GLU A 125 28.04 -4.96 6.69
CA GLU A 125 27.68 -4.71 8.09
C GLU A 125 28.38 -3.45 8.60
N ILE A 126 27.59 -2.47 9.07
CA ILE A 126 28.09 -1.26 9.75
C ILE A 126 28.51 -1.64 11.16
N VAL A 127 29.80 -1.52 11.47
CA VAL A 127 30.35 -1.86 12.79
C VAL A 127 30.31 -0.68 13.76
N HIS A 128 30.41 0.55 13.25
CA HIS A 128 30.39 1.78 14.03
C HIS A 128 29.45 2.80 13.38
N ALA A 129 28.67 3.52 14.19
CA ALA A 129 27.71 4.48 13.67
C ALA A 129 28.37 5.62 12.87
N GLU A 130 29.60 5.99 13.21
CA GLU A 130 30.39 7.03 12.54
C GLU A 130 30.80 6.63 11.11
N ALA A 131 30.82 5.34 10.82
CA ALA A 131 31.17 4.79 9.51
C ALA A 131 30.10 5.04 8.42
N LEU A 132 28.93 5.58 8.80
CA LEU A 132 27.89 5.98 7.88
C LEU A 132 27.94 7.49 7.67
N ARG A 133 28.09 7.95 6.43
CA ARG A 133 27.95 9.36 6.04
C ARG A 133 26.77 9.49 5.07
N ILE A 134 25.95 10.50 5.29
CA ILE A 134 24.72 10.74 4.51
C ILE A 134 24.83 12.12 3.87
N GLU A 135 24.66 12.16 2.57
CA GLU A 135 24.55 13.37 1.76
C GLU A 135 23.11 13.48 1.27
N ARG A 136 22.35 14.41 1.84
CA ARG A 136 20.94 14.57 1.50
C ARG A 136 20.76 15.68 0.47
N PRO A 137 20.29 15.37 -0.75
CA PRO A 137 20.01 16.38 -1.75
C PRO A 137 18.83 17.28 -1.33
N GLU A 138 18.86 18.53 -1.74
CA GLU A 138 17.72 19.44 -1.56
C GLU A 138 16.52 18.94 -2.37
N PRO A 139 15.31 18.98 -1.80
CA PRO A 139 14.11 18.52 -2.49
C PRO A 139 13.73 19.48 -3.63
N LEU A 140 13.41 18.92 -4.79
CA LEU A 140 12.92 19.66 -5.95
C LEU A 140 11.44 20.02 -5.76
N PRO A 141 11.05 21.30 -5.72
CA PRO A 141 9.65 21.68 -5.68
C PRO A 141 9.02 21.44 -7.06
N LEU A 142 8.04 20.52 -7.13
CA LEU A 142 7.38 20.14 -8.37
C LEU A 142 5.85 20.10 -8.20
N SER A 143 5.13 20.37 -9.29
CA SER A 143 3.72 20.00 -9.37
C SER A 143 3.59 18.48 -9.54
N ILE A 144 2.44 17.92 -9.15
CA ILE A 144 2.23 16.46 -9.26
C ILE A 144 2.29 15.99 -10.73
N GLY A 145 1.81 16.80 -11.66
CA GLY A 145 1.86 16.51 -13.09
C GLY A 145 3.27 16.52 -13.68
N ASP A 146 4.21 17.20 -13.05
CA ASP A 146 5.60 17.30 -13.52
C ASP A 146 6.50 16.19 -12.94
N LEU A 147 6.01 15.40 -11.97
CA LEU A 147 6.76 14.30 -11.37
C LEU A 147 7.34 13.29 -12.38
N PRO A 148 6.65 12.93 -13.48
CA PRO A 148 7.22 12.03 -14.48
C PRO A 148 8.50 12.53 -15.15
N SER A 149 8.81 13.84 -15.06
CA SER A 149 10.04 14.43 -15.59
C SER A 149 11.23 14.29 -14.64
N ALA A 150 10.99 14.00 -13.36
CA ALA A 150 12.03 13.81 -12.37
C ALA A 150 12.56 12.37 -12.39
N PRO A 151 13.86 12.16 -12.16
CA PRO A 151 14.41 10.82 -12.08
C PRO A 151 13.88 10.06 -10.86
N VAL A 152 13.71 8.75 -11.00
CA VAL A 152 13.39 7.87 -9.88
C VAL A 152 14.52 7.98 -8.83
N GLY A 153 14.15 8.06 -7.55
CA GLY A 153 15.08 8.32 -6.45
C GLY A 153 15.26 9.82 -6.13
N ALA A 154 14.82 10.75 -6.99
CA ALA A 154 14.91 12.17 -6.69
C ALA A 154 14.07 12.55 -5.47
N ARG A 155 14.63 13.37 -4.58
CA ARG A 155 13.86 13.98 -3.50
C ARG A 155 13.03 15.12 -4.08
N VAL A 156 11.74 15.04 -3.87
CA VAL A 156 10.77 16.01 -4.38
C VAL A 156 9.95 16.63 -3.25
N GLN A 157 9.52 17.86 -3.45
CA GLN A 157 8.53 18.51 -2.59
C GLN A 157 7.27 18.78 -3.41
N ILE A 158 6.16 18.20 -2.99
CA ILE A 158 4.86 18.37 -3.64
C ILE A 158 3.83 18.92 -2.65
N THR A 159 2.81 19.56 -3.19
CA THR A 159 1.64 20.02 -2.43
C THR A 159 0.38 19.51 -3.09
N GLY A 160 -0.62 19.16 -2.28
CA GLY A 160 -1.90 18.72 -2.83
C GLY A 160 -2.96 18.52 -1.76
N GLN A 161 -4.16 18.25 -2.21
CA GLN A 161 -5.31 17.92 -1.39
C GLN A 161 -5.42 16.40 -1.18
N ILE A 162 -5.75 15.98 0.03
CA ILE A 162 -6.00 14.57 0.34
C ILE A 162 -7.32 14.13 -0.31
N ARG A 163 -7.25 13.14 -1.19
CA ARG A 163 -8.42 12.56 -1.89
C ARG A 163 -8.85 11.23 -1.32
N SER A 164 -7.90 10.42 -0.85
CA SER A 164 -8.18 9.17 -0.14
C SER A 164 -7.03 8.83 0.79
N VAL A 165 -7.34 8.07 1.84
CA VAL A 165 -6.38 7.51 2.76
C VAL A 165 -6.69 6.03 2.89
N ARG A 166 -5.71 5.16 2.58
CA ARG A 166 -5.84 3.71 2.61
C ARG A 166 -4.71 3.12 3.43
N ARG A 167 -4.96 2.02 4.10
CA ARG A 167 -3.96 1.29 4.87
C ARG A 167 -3.88 -0.14 4.31
N PRO A 168 -3.02 -0.38 3.30
CA PRO A 168 -2.92 -1.69 2.67
C PRO A 168 -2.50 -2.80 3.65
N TYR A 169 -1.60 -2.46 4.58
CA TYR A 169 -1.14 -3.32 5.67
C TYR A 169 -0.62 -2.47 6.84
N GLU A 170 -0.40 -3.09 7.98
CA GLU A 170 0.14 -2.43 9.17
C GLU A 170 1.52 -1.81 8.88
N GLY A 171 1.72 -0.56 9.30
CA GLY A 171 2.97 0.19 9.06
C GLY A 171 3.03 0.95 7.74
N LEU A 172 2.07 0.77 6.81
CA LEU A 172 1.99 1.56 5.58
C LEU A 172 0.63 2.22 5.42
N THR A 173 0.64 3.54 5.28
CA THR A 173 -0.54 4.30 4.87
C THR A 173 -0.29 4.90 3.48
N LEU A 174 -1.22 4.68 2.55
CA LEU A 174 -1.22 5.31 1.23
C LEU A 174 -2.19 6.49 1.23
N ILE A 175 -1.67 7.67 0.90
CA ILE A 175 -2.44 8.91 0.79
C ILE A 175 -2.47 9.30 -0.67
N ARG A 176 -3.65 9.37 -1.27
CA ARG A 176 -3.81 9.95 -2.60
C ARG A 176 -3.83 11.46 -2.46
N LEU A 177 -2.78 12.13 -2.96
CA LEU A 177 -2.73 13.58 -3.11
C LEU A 177 -3.11 13.99 -4.52
N GLN A 178 -3.76 15.13 -4.64
CA GLN A 178 -4.14 15.74 -5.92
C GLN A 178 -3.91 17.23 -5.87
N ASP A 179 -3.30 17.76 -6.92
CA ASP A 179 -3.26 19.19 -7.25
C ASP A 179 -4.02 19.46 -8.56
N GLU A 180 -3.85 20.63 -9.13
CA GLU A 180 -4.50 21.01 -10.40
C GLU A 180 -3.91 20.28 -11.61
N THR A 181 -2.71 19.71 -11.48
CA THR A 181 -1.95 19.10 -12.59
C THR A 181 -2.06 17.58 -12.62
N GLY A 182 -2.33 16.94 -11.48
CA GLY A 182 -2.39 15.48 -11.41
C GLY A 182 -2.70 14.93 -10.03
N SER A 183 -2.56 13.60 -9.90
CA SER A 183 -2.69 12.91 -8.63
C SER A 183 -1.60 11.85 -8.48
N ILE A 184 -1.11 11.67 -7.24
CA ILE A 184 -0.04 10.72 -6.90
C ILE A 184 -0.36 10.02 -5.58
N ASP A 185 0.09 8.79 -5.40
CA ASP A 185 0.07 8.13 -4.11
C ASP A 185 1.33 8.50 -3.31
N VAL A 186 1.14 8.88 -2.06
CA VAL A 186 2.20 9.07 -1.08
C VAL A 186 2.21 7.84 -0.17
N ALA A 187 3.34 7.14 -0.14
CA ALA A 187 3.57 6.00 0.74
C ALA A 187 4.15 6.50 2.06
N TRP A 188 3.35 6.47 3.12
CA TRP A 188 3.72 6.89 4.48
C TRP A 188 4.18 5.67 5.27
N TYR A 189 5.47 5.60 5.56
CA TYR A 189 6.08 4.50 6.31
C TYR A 189 6.06 4.82 7.82
N GLU A 190 5.12 4.22 8.57
CA GLU A 190 4.88 4.55 9.99
C GLU A 190 6.10 4.27 10.88
N ALA A 191 6.90 3.25 10.57
CA ALA A 191 8.12 2.95 11.32
C ALA A 191 9.20 4.05 11.21
N LEU A 192 9.17 4.84 10.12
CA LEU A 192 10.15 5.91 9.84
C LEU A 192 9.60 7.29 10.21
N VAL A 193 8.31 7.51 9.95
CA VAL A 193 7.66 8.83 10.08
C VAL A 193 6.93 8.97 11.42
N GLY A 194 6.62 7.86 12.06
CA GLY A 194 5.78 7.82 13.26
C GLY A 194 4.30 7.61 12.95
N THR A 195 3.51 7.45 14.02
CA THR A 195 2.07 7.19 13.92
C THR A 195 1.34 8.39 13.33
N ARG A 196 0.40 8.12 12.49
CA ARG A 196 -0.36 9.08 11.71
C ARG A 196 -1.19 10.03 12.56
N ALA A 197 -1.07 11.34 12.34
CA ALA A 197 -2.07 12.32 12.75
C ALA A 197 -3.37 12.13 11.97
N GLU A 198 -4.50 12.66 12.45
CA GLU A 198 -5.74 12.69 11.68
C GLU A 198 -5.52 13.45 10.36
N LEU A 199 -5.80 12.77 9.26
CA LEU A 199 -5.67 13.30 7.90
C LEU A 199 -7.05 13.32 7.24
N PRO A 200 -7.86 14.36 7.49
CA PRO A 200 -9.20 14.44 6.91
C PRO A 200 -9.13 14.63 5.40
N LEU A 201 -10.08 14.04 4.69
CA LEU A 201 -10.25 14.28 3.26
C LEU A 201 -10.43 15.78 3.00
N GLY A 202 -9.81 16.28 1.95
CA GLY A 202 -9.87 17.68 1.59
C GLY A 202 -8.80 18.56 2.25
N ALA A 203 -8.09 18.07 3.26
CA ALA A 203 -6.97 18.83 3.84
C ALA A 203 -5.81 18.93 2.86
N GLY A 204 -5.14 20.07 2.87
CA GLY A 204 -3.91 20.29 2.13
C GLY A 204 -2.71 19.69 2.85
N LEU A 205 -1.84 19.07 2.10
CA LEU A 205 -0.54 18.59 2.57
C LEU A 205 0.58 19.10 1.68
N ARG A 206 1.69 19.43 2.32
CA ARG A 206 3.00 19.54 1.68
C ARG A 206 3.77 18.30 2.09
N ILE A 207 4.33 17.60 1.11
CA ILE A 207 5.08 16.38 1.30
C ILE A 207 6.45 16.55 0.68
N THR A 208 7.48 16.19 1.44
CA THR A 208 8.87 16.05 0.97
C THR A 208 9.25 14.58 1.11
N GLY A 209 9.60 13.95 0.02
CA GLY A 209 9.94 12.53 -0.02
C GLY A 209 10.67 12.16 -1.29
N ALA A 210 10.97 10.89 -1.48
CA ALA A 210 11.61 10.40 -2.70
C ALA A 210 10.57 9.91 -3.72
N LEU A 211 10.78 10.24 -5.00
CA LEU A 211 10.01 9.65 -6.09
C LEU A 211 10.47 8.20 -6.28
N THR A 212 9.57 7.26 -6.05
CA THR A 212 9.84 5.82 -6.16
C THR A 212 8.86 5.15 -7.10
N LEU A 213 9.18 3.93 -7.53
CA LEU A 213 8.27 3.11 -8.32
C LEU A 213 7.80 1.92 -7.48
N TYR A 214 6.49 1.76 -7.36
CA TYR A 214 5.91 0.53 -6.85
C TYR A 214 5.21 -0.20 -7.99
N ARG A 215 5.75 -1.37 -8.40
CA ARG A 215 5.25 -2.11 -9.57
C ARG A 215 5.11 -1.20 -10.82
N GLU A 216 6.16 -0.44 -11.08
CA GLU A 216 6.24 0.51 -12.21
C GLU A 216 5.28 1.72 -12.11
N VAL A 217 4.52 1.84 -11.02
CA VAL A 217 3.66 3.00 -10.78
C VAL A 217 4.39 4.02 -9.91
N PRO A 218 4.52 5.28 -10.35
CA PRO A 218 5.15 6.33 -9.56
C PRO A 218 4.40 6.58 -8.25
N GLN A 219 5.15 6.74 -7.18
CA GLN A 219 4.68 7.17 -5.86
C GLN A 219 5.74 8.02 -5.17
N VAL A 220 5.34 8.82 -4.20
CA VAL A 220 6.29 9.55 -3.34
C VAL A 220 6.41 8.80 -2.02
N ALA A 221 7.61 8.33 -1.70
CA ALA A 221 7.89 7.68 -0.43
C ALA A 221 8.16 8.73 0.65
N LEU A 222 7.30 8.80 1.65
CA LEU A 222 7.49 9.64 2.84
C LEU A 222 8.15 8.80 3.93
N ASP A 223 9.42 9.07 4.16
CA ASP A 223 10.30 8.36 5.09
C ASP A 223 10.97 9.30 6.12
N ASP A 224 10.49 10.54 6.19
CA ASP A 224 10.99 11.60 7.06
C ASP A 224 9.89 12.09 8.01
N PRO A 225 10.08 12.05 9.35
CA PRO A 225 9.12 12.64 10.29
C PRO A 225 8.82 14.12 10.03
N GLU A 226 9.79 14.88 9.54
CA GLU A 226 9.67 16.30 9.21
C GLU A 226 9.28 16.54 7.74
N GLY A 227 9.17 15.47 6.96
CA GLY A 227 8.88 15.52 5.52
C GLY A 227 7.43 15.86 5.17
N TRP A 228 6.59 16.24 6.14
CA TRP A 228 5.20 16.59 5.89
C TRP A 228 4.71 17.76 6.73
N ALA A 229 3.78 18.52 6.18
CA ALA A 229 3.09 19.57 6.91
C ALA A 229 1.66 19.74 6.39
N ARG A 230 0.71 19.98 7.30
CA ARG A 230 -0.62 20.45 6.91
C ARG A 230 -0.53 21.90 6.47
N ILE A 231 -1.15 22.20 5.34
CA ILE A 231 -1.22 23.54 4.79
C ILE A 231 -2.68 23.90 4.49
N PRO A 232 -3.05 25.17 4.53
CA PRO A 232 -4.30 25.60 3.94
C PRO A 232 -4.34 25.22 2.45
N TRP A 233 -5.42 24.57 2.03
CA TRP A 233 -5.62 24.24 0.63
C TRP A 233 -6.86 24.95 0.11
N THR A 234 -6.62 25.99 -0.67
CA THR A 234 -7.69 26.78 -1.28
C THR A 234 -7.33 26.95 -2.75
N PRO A 235 -7.60 25.94 -3.59
CA PRO A 235 -7.40 26.09 -5.02
C PRO A 235 -8.29 27.23 -5.52
N THR A 236 -7.78 28.07 -6.42
CA THR A 236 -8.50 29.22 -6.96
C THR A 236 -9.43 28.76 -8.06
N PRO A 237 -10.74 29.02 -7.96
CA PRO A 237 -11.66 28.76 -9.06
C PRO A 237 -11.26 29.59 -10.28
N GLN A 238 -11.37 29.00 -11.48
CA GLN A 238 -11.16 29.71 -12.74
C GLN A 238 -12.50 30.06 -13.39
N PRO A 239 -12.54 31.05 -14.32
CA PRO A 239 -13.73 31.37 -15.10
C PRO A 239 -14.29 30.13 -15.83
N ILE A 240 -15.61 30.03 -15.93
CA ILE A 240 -16.28 28.90 -16.58
C ILE A 240 -15.83 28.72 -18.02
N SER A 241 -15.67 29.82 -18.79
CA SER A 241 -15.15 29.76 -20.17
C SER A 241 -13.81 29.05 -20.25
N ARG A 242 -12.91 29.35 -19.31
CA ARG A 242 -11.58 28.73 -19.26
C ARG A 242 -11.62 27.26 -18.86
N ALA A 243 -12.57 26.90 -17.98
CA ALA A 243 -12.79 25.51 -17.60
C ALA A 243 -13.33 24.69 -18.79
N GLN A 244 -14.14 25.30 -19.67
CA GLN A 244 -14.67 24.68 -20.86
C GLN A 244 -13.61 24.39 -21.96
N GLU A 245 -12.49 25.09 -21.94
CA GLU A 245 -11.38 24.87 -22.87
C GLU A 245 -10.42 23.76 -22.43
N ARG A 246 -10.57 23.26 -21.19
CA ARG A 246 -9.67 22.26 -20.65
C ARG A 246 -9.85 20.88 -21.31
N PRO A 247 -8.77 20.11 -21.45
CA PRO A 247 -8.85 18.78 -22.02
C PRO A 247 -9.69 17.82 -21.16
N ASP A 248 -10.19 16.76 -21.78
CA ASP A 248 -10.91 15.70 -21.07
C ASP A 248 -10.04 15.11 -19.96
N GLY A 249 -10.63 14.96 -18.77
CA GLY A 249 -9.94 14.47 -17.57
C GLY A 249 -9.25 15.55 -16.74
N ALA A 250 -9.10 16.77 -17.22
CA ALA A 250 -8.49 17.86 -16.45
C ALA A 250 -9.29 18.13 -15.16
N TRP A 251 -8.57 18.34 -14.05
CA TRP A 251 -9.14 18.76 -12.77
C TRP A 251 -9.21 20.27 -12.70
N VAL A 252 -10.39 20.82 -12.48
CA VAL A 252 -10.62 22.26 -12.42
C VAL A 252 -11.58 22.62 -11.31
N GLY A 253 -11.47 23.86 -10.82
CA GLY A 253 -12.46 24.51 -9.97
C GLY A 253 -13.16 25.64 -10.70
N VAL A 254 -14.47 25.76 -10.53
CA VAL A 254 -15.27 26.88 -11.00
C VAL A 254 -16.10 27.46 -9.87
N GLU A 255 -16.42 28.74 -9.97
CA GLU A 255 -17.36 29.41 -9.10
C GLU A 255 -18.45 30.03 -9.94
N GLY A 256 -19.71 29.84 -9.57
CA GLY A 256 -20.83 30.40 -10.31
C GLY A 256 -22.11 30.43 -9.48
N ILE A 257 -23.13 31.04 -10.04
CA ILE A 257 -24.50 31.02 -9.51
C ILE A 257 -25.20 29.77 -10.02
N LEU A 258 -25.85 29.05 -9.11
CA LEU A 258 -26.66 27.89 -9.45
C LEU A 258 -27.97 28.34 -10.10
N GLU A 259 -28.08 28.22 -11.42
CA GLU A 259 -29.30 28.61 -12.17
C GLU A 259 -30.36 27.51 -12.15
N GLU A 260 -29.93 26.29 -12.52
CA GLU A 260 -30.82 25.13 -12.59
C GLU A 260 -30.31 23.97 -11.76
N ARG A 261 -31.20 23.24 -11.13
CA ARG A 261 -30.90 22.09 -10.32
C ARG A 261 -31.91 20.97 -10.51
N SER A 262 -31.44 19.84 -10.98
CA SER A 262 -32.11 18.54 -10.83
C SER A 262 -31.37 17.68 -9.79
N ASP A 263 -31.79 16.44 -9.61
CA ASP A 263 -31.21 15.55 -8.59
C ASP A 263 -29.70 15.28 -8.80
N THR A 264 -29.29 15.09 -10.06
CA THR A 264 -27.89 14.77 -10.40
C THR A 264 -27.26 15.72 -11.43
N ARG A 265 -27.97 16.77 -11.82
CA ARG A 265 -27.50 17.73 -12.81
C ARG A 265 -27.76 19.14 -12.35
N TRP A 266 -26.72 19.97 -12.32
CA TRP A 266 -26.78 21.37 -11.95
C TRP A 266 -26.21 22.20 -13.09
N THR A 267 -26.70 23.41 -13.28
CA THR A 267 -26.13 24.40 -14.19
C THR A 267 -25.60 25.56 -13.36
N LEU A 268 -24.29 25.78 -13.44
CA LEU A 268 -23.62 26.93 -12.84
C LEU A 268 -23.32 27.96 -13.93
N ALA A 269 -23.56 29.24 -13.64
CA ALA A 269 -23.24 30.34 -14.52
C ALA A 269 -22.40 31.40 -13.81
N ASP A 270 -21.44 31.97 -14.55
CA ASP A 270 -20.68 33.18 -14.18
C ASP A 270 -20.78 34.20 -15.32
N GLU A 271 -20.03 35.29 -15.22
CA GLU A 271 -20.00 36.34 -16.24
C GLU A 271 -19.43 35.85 -17.58
N THR A 272 -18.76 34.70 -17.61
CA THR A 272 -18.06 34.18 -18.78
C THR A 272 -18.81 33.04 -19.50
N GLY A 273 -19.82 32.45 -18.87
CA GLY A 273 -20.62 31.38 -19.46
C GLY A 273 -21.37 30.53 -18.46
N SER A 274 -21.90 29.40 -18.93
CA SER A 274 -22.58 28.42 -18.09
C SER A 274 -21.97 27.03 -18.29
N LEU A 275 -21.89 26.23 -17.22
CA LEU A 275 -21.31 24.88 -17.21
C LEU A 275 -22.21 23.90 -16.48
N GLU A 276 -22.43 22.76 -17.11
CA GLU A 276 -23.16 21.66 -16.48
C GLU A 276 -22.25 20.95 -15.46
N VAL A 277 -22.76 20.76 -14.24
CA VAL A 277 -22.15 19.93 -13.19
C VAL A 277 -22.95 18.65 -13.03
N ARG A 278 -22.32 17.51 -13.17
CA ARG A 278 -22.95 16.19 -13.06
C ARG A 278 -22.50 15.46 -11.82
N LEU A 279 -23.45 15.18 -10.94
CA LEU A 279 -23.23 14.44 -9.71
C LEU A 279 -23.48 12.95 -9.93
N SER A 280 -22.65 12.10 -9.34
CA SER A 280 -23.03 10.70 -9.19
C SER A 280 -24.16 10.57 -8.16
N ARG A 281 -24.93 9.49 -8.21
CA ARG A 281 -26.01 9.25 -7.23
C ARG A 281 -25.43 9.10 -5.83
N GLU A 282 -24.27 8.47 -5.71
CA GLU A 282 -23.55 8.27 -4.46
C GLU A 282 -23.08 9.60 -3.87
N LEU A 283 -22.49 10.46 -4.70
CA LEU A 283 -22.07 11.79 -4.27
C LEU A 283 -23.28 12.63 -3.84
N ARG A 284 -24.36 12.57 -4.62
CA ARG A 284 -25.59 13.29 -4.27
C ARG A 284 -26.16 12.85 -2.92
N ALA A 285 -26.13 11.55 -2.63
CA ALA A 285 -26.57 10.99 -1.35
C ALA A 285 -25.61 11.35 -0.19
N ALA A 286 -24.33 11.56 -0.48
CA ALA A 286 -23.32 11.93 0.51
C ALA A 286 -23.28 13.44 0.83
N LEU A 287 -23.98 14.28 0.06
CA LEU A 287 -24.04 15.71 0.34
C LEU A 287 -24.96 15.97 1.55
N PRO A 288 -24.46 16.67 2.59
CA PRO A 288 -25.23 16.97 3.79
C PRO A 288 -26.42 17.89 3.50
N ALA A 289 -26.28 18.76 2.52
CA ALA A 289 -27.31 19.66 2.03
C ALA A 289 -27.02 20.00 0.55
N THR A 290 -28.06 20.47 -0.16
CA THR A 290 -27.93 20.96 -1.53
C THR A 290 -28.15 22.45 -1.60
N PRO A 291 -27.31 23.19 -2.36
CA PRO A 291 -27.49 24.62 -2.53
C PRO A 291 -28.85 24.92 -3.19
N PRO A 292 -29.57 25.96 -2.75
CA PRO A 292 -30.77 26.41 -3.44
C PRO A 292 -30.43 27.08 -4.77
N PRO A 293 -31.34 27.12 -5.75
CA PRO A 293 -31.19 27.97 -6.92
C PRO A 293 -30.90 29.43 -6.53
N GLY A 294 -29.98 30.08 -7.25
CA GLY A 294 -29.49 31.40 -6.93
C GLY A 294 -28.30 31.44 -5.95
N ALA A 295 -27.95 30.31 -5.33
CA ALA A 295 -26.78 30.26 -4.46
C ALA A 295 -25.47 30.37 -5.26
N ARG A 296 -24.47 31.04 -4.67
CA ARG A 296 -23.08 31.03 -5.15
C ARG A 296 -22.44 29.71 -4.72
N VAL A 297 -21.96 28.95 -5.70
CA VAL A 297 -21.40 27.61 -5.48
C VAL A 297 -20.01 27.52 -6.10
N GLN A 298 -19.08 26.98 -5.36
CA GLN A 298 -17.77 26.56 -5.85
C GLN A 298 -17.77 25.06 -6.05
N VAL A 299 -17.35 24.60 -7.21
CA VAL A 299 -17.27 23.18 -7.53
C VAL A 299 -15.93 22.86 -8.15
N TRP A 300 -15.24 21.86 -7.60
CA TRP A 300 -14.06 21.26 -8.18
C TRP A 300 -14.40 19.89 -8.75
N GLY A 301 -13.82 19.54 -9.90
CA GLY A 301 -14.12 18.25 -10.52
C GLY A 301 -13.31 18.02 -11.79
N ARG A 302 -13.53 16.85 -12.39
CA ARG A 302 -12.94 16.54 -13.70
C ARG A 302 -13.83 17.05 -14.82
N VAL A 303 -13.24 17.75 -15.75
CA VAL A 303 -13.89 18.07 -17.02
C VAL A 303 -14.07 16.77 -17.81
N ARG A 304 -15.27 16.53 -18.32
CA ARG A 304 -15.55 15.43 -19.24
C ARG A 304 -16.31 15.94 -20.45
N TRP A 305 -15.79 15.61 -21.62
CA TRP A 305 -16.41 15.95 -22.89
C TRP A 305 -17.36 14.85 -23.32
N ARG A 306 -18.63 15.19 -23.50
CA ARG A 306 -19.63 14.29 -24.08
C ARG A 306 -20.32 14.98 -25.24
N THR A 307 -20.31 14.34 -26.42
CA THR A 307 -20.94 14.88 -27.64
C THR A 307 -20.59 16.36 -27.92
N GLY A 308 -19.31 16.72 -27.70
CA GLY A 308 -18.82 18.08 -27.97
C GLY A 308 -19.12 19.13 -26.87
N THR A 309 -19.78 18.74 -25.77
CA THR A 309 -20.10 19.65 -24.66
C THR A 309 -19.33 19.23 -23.40
N PRO A 310 -18.56 20.13 -22.76
CA PRO A 310 -17.87 19.84 -21.52
C PRO A 310 -18.85 19.90 -20.34
N ALA A 311 -18.66 19.01 -19.37
CA ALA A 311 -19.36 19.04 -18.08
C ALA A 311 -18.36 18.74 -16.95
N LEU A 312 -18.65 19.26 -15.75
CA LEU A 312 -17.81 19.09 -14.58
C LEU A 312 -18.34 17.97 -13.70
N TYR A 313 -17.46 17.06 -13.30
CA TYR A 313 -17.78 15.88 -12.50
C TYR A 313 -17.03 15.95 -11.16
N PRO A 314 -17.66 16.47 -10.09
CA PRO A 314 -17.09 16.37 -8.75
C PRO A 314 -17.07 14.90 -8.28
N GLU A 315 -16.06 14.55 -7.48
CA GLU A 315 -15.82 13.18 -7.03
C GLU A 315 -16.20 12.96 -5.57
N LEU A 316 -16.01 13.99 -4.73
CA LEU A 316 -16.23 13.94 -3.28
C LEU A 316 -17.12 15.09 -2.83
N SER A 317 -17.80 14.93 -1.68
CA SER A 317 -18.64 16.00 -1.11
C SER A 317 -17.88 17.29 -0.79
N ILE A 318 -16.59 17.17 -0.46
CA ILE A 318 -15.68 18.30 -0.21
C ILE A 318 -15.37 19.13 -1.46
N ASP A 319 -15.66 18.60 -2.65
CA ASP A 319 -15.46 19.29 -3.93
C ASP A 319 -16.56 20.35 -4.18
N ILE A 320 -17.59 20.36 -3.38
CA ILE A 320 -18.72 21.28 -3.51
C ILE A 320 -18.77 22.14 -2.25
N ARG A 321 -18.60 23.43 -2.42
CA ARG A 321 -18.66 24.42 -1.33
C ARG A 321 -19.70 25.48 -1.68
N TRP A 322 -20.51 25.84 -0.71
CA TRP A 322 -21.47 26.92 -0.82
C TRP A 322 -21.79 27.45 0.58
N GLU A 323 -22.08 28.71 0.65
CA GLU A 323 -22.52 29.33 1.90
C GLU A 323 -24.05 29.31 1.94
N PRO A 324 -24.67 28.73 2.96
CA PRO A 324 -26.10 28.85 3.12
C PRO A 324 -26.47 30.33 3.29
N PRO A 325 -27.58 30.79 2.70
CA PRO A 325 -28.03 32.17 2.89
C PRO A 325 -28.17 32.44 4.39
N VAL A 326 -27.55 33.52 4.84
CA VAL A 326 -27.70 33.98 6.23
C VAL A 326 -29.19 34.15 6.46
N ALA A 327 -29.78 33.35 7.36
CA ALA A 327 -31.17 33.45 7.67
C ALA A 327 -31.49 34.86 8.20
N THR A 328 -32.07 35.71 7.38
CA THR A 328 -32.67 36.96 7.84
C THR A 328 -33.76 36.53 8.84
N PRO A 329 -33.78 37.08 10.08
CA PRO A 329 -34.76 36.68 11.06
C PRO A 329 -36.16 36.97 10.52
N THR A 330 -36.88 35.94 10.17
CA THR A 330 -38.27 36.02 9.74
C THR A 330 -39.10 36.51 10.94
N PRO A 331 -39.91 37.58 10.81
CA PRO A 331 -40.77 38.02 11.89
C PRO A 331 -41.73 36.87 12.27
N VAL A 332 -41.80 36.58 13.54
CA VAL A 332 -42.61 35.52 14.15
C VAL A 332 -44.08 35.69 13.76
N PRO A 333 -44.71 34.76 13.07
CA PRO A 333 -46.17 34.80 12.89
C PRO A 333 -46.87 34.42 14.19
N ARG A 334 -47.86 35.21 14.56
CA ARG A 334 -48.78 35.02 15.68
C ARG A 334 -49.56 33.71 15.51
N PRO A 335 -49.78 32.93 16.56
CA PRO A 335 -50.44 31.63 16.46
C PRO A 335 -51.92 31.75 16.09
N THR A 336 -52.32 31.07 15.05
CA THR A 336 -53.72 30.81 14.74
C THR A 336 -53.96 29.31 14.79
N ALA A 337 -55.03 28.96 15.50
CA ALA A 337 -55.34 27.62 15.95
C ALA A 337 -56.00 26.74 14.89
N SER A 338 -55.93 25.49 15.19
CA SER A 338 -56.83 24.33 15.04
C SER A 338 -56.41 23.21 14.08
N PRO A 339 -56.38 21.98 14.57
CA PRO A 339 -55.92 20.83 13.81
C PRO A 339 -57.03 20.17 12.98
N THR A 340 -56.71 19.84 11.76
CA THR A 340 -57.53 18.96 10.91
C THR A 340 -56.94 17.54 10.93
N PRO A 341 -57.74 16.48 10.93
CA PRO A 341 -57.33 15.12 11.24
C PRO A 341 -56.45 14.48 10.17
N ILE A 342 -55.41 13.80 10.64
CA ILE A 342 -54.43 13.04 9.87
C ILE A 342 -55.14 11.81 9.23
N ARG A 343 -55.09 11.73 7.92
CA ARG A 343 -55.39 10.48 7.19
C ARG A 343 -54.15 9.58 7.22
N SER A 344 -54.37 8.32 7.59
CA SER A 344 -53.36 7.26 7.57
C SER A 344 -52.75 7.09 6.17
N PRO A 345 -51.40 6.87 6.08
CA PRO A 345 -50.77 6.65 4.81
C PRO A 345 -51.11 5.29 4.22
N THR A 346 -51.47 5.29 2.96
CA THR A 346 -51.64 4.11 2.12
C THR A 346 -50.25 3.41 1.98
N PRO A 347 -50.16 2.07 2.06
CA PRO A 347 -48.90 1.37 1.93
C PRO A 347 -48.31 1.57 0.55
N THR A 348 -47.06 2.06 0.53
CA THR A 348 -46.25 2.23 -0.67
C THR A 348 -45.97 0.87 -1.32
N PRO A 349 -46.15 0.70 -2.63
CA PRO A 349 -45.85 -0.55 -3.31
C PRO A 349 -44.34 -0.85 -3.22
N ARG A 350 -44.01 -2.07 -2.83
CA ARG A 350 -42.67 -2.63 -2.79
C ARG A 350 -42.00 -2.48 -4.17
N PRO A 351 -40.75 -2.00 -4.26
CA PRO A 351 -40.07 -1.88 -5.55
C PRO A 351 -40.03 -3.22 -6.26
N ARG A 352 -40.49 -3.25 -7.49
CA ARG A 352 -40.37 -4.39 -8.39
C ARG A 352 -38.89 -4.57 -8.71
N PRO A 353 -38.31 -5.79 -8.70
CA PRO A 353 -36.93 -5.99 -9.06
C PRO A 353 -36.71 -5.46 -10.49
N SER A 354 -35.69 -4.61 -10.63
CA SER A 354 -35.24 -4.11 -11.94
C SER A 354 -34.86 -5.28 -12.85
N PRO A 355 -35.13 -5.20 -14.16
CA PRO A 355 -34.77 -6.26 -15.09
C PRO A 355 -33.25 -6.54 -15.02
N THR A 356 -32.93 -7.80 -14.81
CA THR A 356 -31.54 -8.29 -14.76
C THR A 356 -30.88 -7.99 -16.11
N ALA A 357 -29.92 -7.07 -16.15
CA ALA A 357 -29.18 -6.75 -17.36
C ALA A 357 -28.54 -8.02 -17.93
N THR A 358 -28.72 -8.27 -19.22
CA THR A 358 -28.07 -9.37 -19.91
C THR A 358 -26.55 -9.20 -19.81
N PRO A 359 -25.78 -10.23 -19.38
CA PRO A 359 -24.35 -10.13 -19.30
C PRO A 359 -23.72 -9.85 -20.65
N PHE A 360 -22.73 -8.98 -20.68
CA PHE A 360 -21.94 -8.67 -21.88
C PHE A 360 -20.96 -9.81 -22.14
N PRO A 361 -20.85 -10.34 -23.39
CA PRO A 361 -19.99 -11.47 -23.68
C PRO A 361 -18.50 -11.07 -23.53
N LEU A 362 -17.69 -11.97 -22.98
CA LEU A 362 -16.24 -11.71 -22.78
C LEU A 362 -15.51 -11.50 -24.10
N SER A 363 -15.94 -12.15 -25.17
CA SER A 363 -15.38 -12.00 -26.52
C SER A 363 -15.47 -10.58 -27.07
N ALA A 364 -16.47 -9.80 -26.65
CA ALA A 364 -16.68 -8.45 -27.17
C ALA A 364 -16.09 -7.35 -26.26
N LEU A 365 -15.47 -7.70 -25.12
CA LEU A 365 -14.92 -6.70 -24.19
C LEU A 365 -13.83 -5.81 -24.80
N ALA A 366 -13.03 -6.35 -25.73
CA ALA A 366 -12.00 -5.59 -26.44
C ALA A 366 -12.55 -4.41 -27.26
N THR A 367 -13.85 -4.39 -27.56
CA THR A 367 -14.51 -3.28 -28.27
C THR A 367 -14.87 -2.11 -27.35
N LEU A 368 -14.76 -2.30 -26.05
CA LEU A 368 -15.10 -1.30 -25.04
C LEU A 368 -13.85 -0.55 -24.56
N ALA A 369 -13.99 0.76 -24.41
CA ALA A 369 -12.93 1.56 -23.81
C ALA A 369 -12.77 1.29 -22.30
N PRO A 370 -11.55 1.37 -21.74
CA PRO A 370 -11.36 1.44 -20.29
C PRO A 370 -12.22 2.57 -19.70
N GLY A 371 -12.82 2.29 -18.52
CA GLY A 371 -13.82 3.17 -17.90
C GLY A 371 -15.27 2.79 -18.18
N ALA A 372 -15.54 1.89 -19.13
CA ALA A 372 -16.89 1.39 -19.39
C ALA A 372 -17.42 0.57 -18.22
N SER A 373 -18.70 0.77 -17.85
CA SER A 373 -19.37 -0.04 -16.84
C SER A 373 -20.11 -1.20 -17.51
N VAL A 374 -19.75 -2.42 -17.14
CA VAL A 374 -20.33 -3.63 -17.76
C VAL A 374 -20.72 -4.66 -16.72
N THR A 375 -21.66 -5.52 -17.10
CA THR A 375 -21.99 -6.74 -16.38
C THR A 375 -21.50 -7.92 -17.21
N VAL A 376 -20.68 -8.76 -16.63
CA VAL A 376 -20.15 -9.97 -17.27
C VAL A 376 -20.59 -11.21 -16.49
N ALA A 377 -20.61 -12.36 -17.16
CA ALA A 377 -20.80 -13.65 -16.50
C ALA A 377 -19.81 -14.65 -17.06
N GLY A 378 -19.32 -15.54 -16.20
CA GLY A 378 -18.35 -16.56 -16.62
C GLY A 378 -18.13 -17.60 -15.53
N THR A 379 -17.38 -18.62 -15.86
CA THR A 379 -16.91 -19.62 -14.91
C THR A 379 -15.56 -19.18 -14.36
N VAL A 380 -15.36 -19.28 -13.05
CA VAL A 380 -14.07 -19.01 -12.42
C VAL A 380 -13.09 -20.09 -12.85
N ALA A 381 -12.10 -19.74 -13.65
CA ALA A 381 -10.99 -20.62 -14.03
C ALA A 381 -9.91 -20.66 -12.95
N GLU A 382 -9.61 -19.50 -12.34
CA GLU A 382 -8.59 -19.36 -11.31
C GLU A 382 -9.04 -18.38 -10.22
N LEU A 383 -8.58 -18.64 -8.99
CA LEU A 383 -8.73 -17.77 -7.83
C LEU A 383 -7.34 -17.52 -7.24
N GLN A 384 -6.93 -16.27 -7.21
CA GLN A 384 -5.61 -15.86 -6.72
C GLN A 384 -5.77 -14.83 -5.58
N GLY A 385 -5.14 -15.09 -4.43
CA GLY A 385 -5.08 -14.16 -3.31
C GLY A 385 -3.87 -13.21 -3.41
N PHE A 386 -4.09 -11.94 -3.11
CA PHE A 386 -3.07 -10.88 -3.03
C PHE A 386 -3.26 -10.11 -1.73
N SER A 387 -2.25 -9.41 -1.26
CA SER A 387 -2.39 -8.56 -0.06
C SER A 387 -3.51 -7.53 -0.15
N ALA A 388 -3.82 -7.03 -1.37
CA ALA A 388 -4.86 -6.04 -1.60
C ALA A 388 -6.26 -6.65 -1.88
N GLY A 389 -6.40 -7.96 -2.05
CA GLY A 389 -7.67 -8.61 -2.40
C GLY A 389 -7.51 -9.90 -3.18
N TRP A 390 -8.48 -10.25 -3.99
CA TRP A 390 -8.52 -11.46 -4.79
C TRP A 390 -8.75 -11.16 -6.27
N ALA A 391 -8.04 -11.86 -7.14
CA ALA A 391 -8.32 -11.88 -8.56
C ALA A 391 -9.04 -13.19 -8.92
N LEU A 392 -10.19 -13.05 -9.57
CA LEU A 392 -10.91 -14.14 -10.22
C LEU A 392 -10.63 -14.06 -11.71
N ILE A 393 -10.14 -15.13 -12.30
CA ILE A 393 -10.07 -15.23 -13.75
C ILE A 393 -11.35 -15.88 -14.23
N LEU A 394 -12.22 -15.09 -14.83
CA LEU A 394 -13.44 -15.59 -15.45
C LEU A 394 -13.15 -16.09 -16.86
N GLU A 395 -13.76 -17.20 -17.21
CA GLU A 395 -13.70 -17.78 -18.56
C GLU A 395 -15.09 -17.97 -19.15
N GLN A 396 -15.26 -17.60 -20.41
CA GLN A 396 -16.44 -17.81 -21.21
C GLN A 396 -16.01 -18.05 -22.64
N GLU A 397 -16.32 -19.24 -23.20
CA GLU A 397 -16.05 -19.59 -24.60
C GLU A 397 -14.59 -19.36 -25.03
N GLY A 398 -13.64 -19.70 -24.14
CA GLY A 398 -12.21 -19.53 -24.36
C GLY A 398 -11.65 -18.12 -24.12
N HIS A 399 -12.52 -17.14 -23.86
CA HIS A 399 -12.11 -15.77 -23.51
C HIS A 399 -11.99 -15.63 -22.00
N ARG A 400 -10.94 -14.93 -21.54
CA ARG A 400 -10.63 -14.72 -20.13
C ARG A 400 -10.72 -13.25 -19.75
N LEU A 401 -11.21 -13.00 -18.53
CA LEU A 401 -11.26 -11.67 -17.93
C LEU A 401 -10.83 -11.76 -16.47
N ARG A 402 -9.91 -10.92 -16.09
CA ARG A 402 -9.57 -10.74 -14.68
C ARG A 402 -10.62 -9.86 -14.01
N VAL A 403 -11.18 -10.32 -12.88
CA VAL A 403 -12.05 -9.54 -11.99
C VAL A 403 -11.32 -9.39 -10.67
N PHE A 404 -10.95 -8.18 -10.28
CA PHE A 404 -10.24 -7.93 -9.03
C PHE A 404 -11.20 -7.44 -7.96
N ILE A 405 -11.22 -8.14 -6.81
CA ILE A 405 -12.08 -7.84 -5.66
C ILE A 405 -11.19 -7.35 -4.52
N PRO A 406 -11.21 -6.06 -4.18
CA PRO A 406 -10.51 -5.54 -3.01
C PRO A 406 -10.92 -6.24 -1.70
N SER A 407 -9.98 -6.33 -0.74
CA SER A 407 -10.20 -7.05 0.52
C SER A 407 -11.42 -6.55 1.29
N GLU A 408 -11.63 -5.23 1.35
CA GLU A 408 -12.76 -4.61 2.00
C GLU A 408 -14.12 -4.93 1.36
N GLN A 409 -14.13 -5.33 0.09
CA GLN A 409 -15.36 -5.67 -0.64
C GLN A 409 -15.71 -7.15 -0.51
N MET A 410 -14.73 -8.02 -0.29
CA MET A 410 -14.94 -9.48 -0.24
C MET A 410 -15.93 -9.87 0.87
N ALA A 411 -15.89 -9.21 2.01
CA ALA A 411 -16.85 -9.46 3.09
C ALA A 411 -18.32 -9.24 2.67
N GLY A 412 -18.56 -8.32 1.72
CA GLY A 412 -19.87 -7.97 1.21
C GLY A 412 -20.36 -8.81 0.03
N VAL A 413 -19.60 -9.81 -0.44
CA VAL A 413 -20.00 -10.68 -1.56
C VAL A 413 -20.97 -11.75 -1.06
N PRO A 414 -22.23 -11.79 -1.54
CA PRO A 414 -23.19 -12.84 -1.16
C PRO A 414 -22.76 -14.19 -1.74
N GLY A 415 -22.75 -15.24 -0.91
CA GLY A 415 -22.37 -16.59 -1.33
C GLY A 415 -20.88 -16.76 -1.64
N ARG A 416 -20.03 -15.87 -1.10
CA ARG A 416 -18.57 -15.88 -1.31
C ARG A 416 -17.91 -17.22 -1.00
N GLU A 417 -18.46 -17.99 -0.07
CA GLU A 417 -17.98 -19.32 0.31
C GLU A 417 -18.07 -20.36 -0.82
N GLY A 418 -18.78 -20.03 -1.88
CA GLY A 418 -18.85 -20.84 -3.11
C GLY A 418 -17.91 -20.35 -4.23
N ILE A 419 -17.09 -19.34 -4.02
CA ILE A 419 -16.17 -18.82 -5.03
C ILE A 419 -14.90 -19.68 -5.05
N TYR A 420 -14.87 -20.60 -6.00
CA TYR A 420 -13.74 -21.48 -6.30
C TYR A 420 -13.66 -21.75 -7.82
N PRO A 421 -12.57 -22.29 -8.34
CA PRO A 421 -12.51 -22.75 -9.72
C PRO A 421 -13.70 -23.66 -10.05
N GLY A 422 -14.38 -23.38 -11.15
CA GLY A 422 -15.63 -24.04 -11.56
C GLY A 422 -16.92 -23.34 -11.09
N ALA A 423 -16.86 -22.36 -10.18
CA ALA A 423 -18.01 -21.56 -9.81
C ALA A 423 -18.46 -20.66 -10.97
N ARG A 424 -19.78 -20.50 -11.13
CA ARG A 424 -20.33 -19.54 -12.09
C ARG A 424 -20.71 -18.26 -11.36
N ILE A 425 -20.16 -17.16 -11.81
CA ILE A 425 -20.43 -15.85 -11.24
C ILE A 425 -20.82 -14.83 -12.29
N ARG A 426 -21.58 -13.84 -11.85
CA ARG A 426 -21.88 -12.61 -12.58
C ARG A 426 -21.27 -11.45 -11.82
N ALA A 427 -20.51 -10.61 -12.50
CA ALA A 427 -19.88 -9.44 -11.92
C ALA A 427 -20.24 -8.18 -12.69
N THR A 428 -20.59 -7.13 -11.97
CA THR A 428 -20.83 -5.80 -12.53
C THR A 428 -19.77 -4.84 -12.03
N GLY A 429 -19.08 -4.16 -12.93
CA GLY A 429 -17.99 -3.29 -12.55
C GLY A 429 -17.54 -2.36 -13.67
N VAL A 430 -16.42 -1.69 -13.44
CA VAL A 430 -15.77 -0.81 -14.40
C VAL A 430 -14.57 -1.53 -15.02
N LEU A 431 -14.47 -1.51 -16.33
CA LEU A 431 -13.30 -2.01 -17.04
C LEU A 431 -12.12 -1.07 -16.82
N THR A 432 -10.99 -1.62 -16.44
CA THR A 432 -9.71 -0.94 -16.27
C THR A 432 -8.61 -1.68 -17.01
N LEU A 433 -7.41 -1.13 -17.06
CA LEU A 433 -6.23 -1.82 -17.55
C LEU A 433 -5.34 -2.19 -16.36
N TYR A 434 -5.00 -3.45 -16.27
CA TYR A 434 -3.99 -3.96 -15.35
C TYR A 434 -2.88 -4.64 -16.17
N ARG A 435 -1.66 -4.07 -16.13
CA ARG A 435 -0.52 -4.54 -16.94
C ARG A 435 -0.80 -4.63 -18.44
N GLY A 436 -1.61 -3.70 -18.95
CA GLY A 436 -2.00 -3.67 -20.37
C GLY A 436 -3.16 -4.59 -20.75
N GLU A 437 -3.66 -5.42 -19.84
CA GLU A 437 -4.82 -6.30 -20.04
C GLU A 437 -6.08 -5.72 -19.39
N LEU A 438 -7.25 -6.04 -19.96
CA LEU A 438 -8.52 -5.60 -19.39
C LEU A 438 -8.79 -6.32 -18.07
N GLU A 439 -9.17 -5.55 -17.06
CA GLU A 439 -9.59 -6.01 -15.74
C GLU A 439 -10.92 -5.37 -15.37
N LEU A 440 -11.82 -6.15 -14.78
CA LEU A 440 -13.07 -5.63 -14.21
C LEU A 440 -12.88 -5.33 -12.73
N LEU A 441 -13.19 -4.10 -12.32
CA LEU A 441 -13.24 -3.70 -10.91
C LEU A 441 -14.71 -3.57 -10.48
N PRO A 442 -15.25 -4.47 -9.66
CA PRO A 442 -16.57 -4.35 -9.08
C PRO A 442 -16.64 -3.10 -8.19
N ARG A 443 -17.78 -2.42 -8.18
CA ARG A 443 -17.99 -1.22 -7.34
C ARG A 443 -18.24 -1.54 -5.87
N SER A 444 -18.69 -2.76 -5.58
CA SER A 444 -18.93 -3.27 -4.22
C SER A 444 -19.01 -4.79 -4.26
N GLY A 445 -18.89 -5.45 -3.11
CA GLY A 445 -19.08 -6.89 -3.02
C GLY A 445 -20.46 -7.37 -3.52
N ARG A 446 -21.51 -6.57 -3.34
CA ARG A 446 -22.87 -6.88 -3.84
C ARG A 446 -22.99 -6.82 -5.37
N ALA A 447 -22.03 -6.25 -6.06
CA ALA A 447 -21.99 -6.25 -7.51
C ALA A 447 -21.52 -7.60 -8.10
N ILE A 448 -21.16 -8.55 -7.23
CA ILE A 448 -20.78 -9.92 -7.57
C ILE A 448 -21.89 -10.84 -7.09
N LEU A 449 -22.44 -11.62 -8.01
CA LEU A 449 -23.45 -12.63 -7.75
C LEU A 449 -22.87 -14.00 -8.05
N VAL A 450 -22.84 -14.87 -7.04
CA VAL A 450 -22.49 -16.29 -7.22
C VAL A 450 -23.73 -17.02 -7.71
N GLU A 451 -23.81 -17.30 -9.03
CA GLU A 451 -24.95 -17.99 -9.66
C GLU A 451 -24.93 -19.47 -9.34
N LYS A 452 -23.72 -20.08 -9.35
CA LYS A 452 -23.48 -21.47 -8.97
C LYS A 452 -22.18 -21.57 -8.23
N GLY A 453 -22.23 -21.78 -6.93
CA GLY A 453 -21.06 -22.01 -6.10
C GLY A 453 -20.48 -23.41 -6.26
N VAL A 454 -19.18 -23.52 -5.99
CA VAL A 454 -18.45 -24.79 -5.96
C VAL A 454 -17.72 -24.86 -4.62
N ARG A 455 -17.48 -26.05 -4.12
CA ARG A 455 -16.56 -26.30 -2.99
C ARG A 455 -15.39 -27.12 -3.49
N PRO A 456 -14.16 -26.84 -3.06
CA PRO A 456 -13.02 -27.66 -3.46
C PRO A 456 -13.18 -29.08 -2.93
N ASP A 457 -12.92 -30.04 -3.79
CA ASP A 457 -12.76 -31.44 -3.38
C ASP A 457 -11.37 -31.60 -2.76
N ALA A 458 -11.28 -31.32 -1.47
CA ALA A 458 -10.05 -31.46 -0.71
C ALA A 458 -10.18 -32.70 0.20
N PRO A 459 -9.45 -33.79 -0.07
CA PRO A 459 -9.51 -34.96 0.76
C PRO A 459 -9.00 -34.65 2.18
N PRO A 460 -9.67 -35.20 3.22
CA PRO A 460 -9.18 -35.05 4.58
C PRO A 460 -7.86 -35.81 4.73
N ARG A 461 -6.87 -35.18 5.34
CA ARG A 461 -5.54 -35.72 5.55
C ARG A 461 -5.13 -35.53 7.01
N ALA A 462 -4.56 -36.57 7.60
CA ALA A 462 -3.86 -36.46 8.86
C ALA A 462 -2.59 -35.62 8.68
N ILE A 463 -2.31 -34.71 9.61
CA ILE A 463 -1.19 -33.76 9.49
C ILE A 463 0.15 -34.48 9.32
N GLY A 464 0.39 -35.53 10.11
CA GLY A 464 1.62 -36.35 10.03
C GLY A 464 1.74 -37.21 8.77
N SER A 465 0.69 -37.30 7.95
CA SER A 465 0.74 -38.01 6.66
C SER A 465 1.19 -37.14 5.50
N LEU A 466 1.31 -35.83 5.71
CA LEU A 466 1.73 -34.87 4.68
C LEU A 466 3.25 -34.94 4.49
N GLY A 467 3.67 -34.98 3.24
CA GLY A 467 5.08 -35.07 2.86
C GLY A 467 5.42 -34.14 1.67
N PRO A 468 6.70 -34.07 1.27
CA PRO A 468 7.13 -33.26 0.11
C PRO A 468 6.42 -33.62 -1.19
N ALA A 469 5.93 -34.88 -1.34
CA ALA A 469 5.16 -35.33 -2.49
C ALA A 469 3.79 -34.63 -2.60
N ASP A 470 3.25 -34.11 -1.49
CA ASP A 470 1.98 -33.40 -1.46
C ASP A 470 2.13 -31.91 -1.86
N GLN A 471 3.33 -31.46 -2.22
CA GLN A 471 3.57 -30.08 -2.63
C GLN A 471 2.64 -29.68 -3.78
N ASN A 472 1.98 -28.52 -3.61
CA ASN A 472 0.93 -27.97 -4.48
C ASN A 472 -0.43 -28.67 -4.43
N ALA A 473 -0.59 -29.77 -3.71
CA ALA A 473 -1.90 -30.38 -3.49
C ALA A 473 -2.77 -29.47 -2.59
N THR A 474 -4.08 -29.47 -2.84
CA THR A 474 -5.06 -28.88 -1.94
C THR A 474 -5.54 -29.96 -1.00
N VAL A 475 -5.40 -29.74 0.30
CA VAL A 475 -5.75 -30.71 1.35
C VAL A 475 -6.69 -30.08 2.36
N ARG A 476 -7.40 -30.93 3.08
CA ARG A 476 -8.19 -30.56 4.25
C ARG A 476 -7.54 -31.19 5.48
N ILE A 477 -7.13 -30.34 6.41
CA ILE A 477 -6.61 -30.77 7.71
C ILE A 477 -7.55 -30.29 8.81
N ALA A 478 -7.55 -31.01 9.93
CA ALA A 478 -8.31 -30.63 11.11
C ALA A 478 -7.46 -30.84 12.35
N GLY A 479 -7.53 -29.91 13.30
CA GLY A 479 -6.73 -30.00 14.52
C GLY A 479 -6.98 -28.81 15.44
N GLN A 480 -6.18 -28.74 16.49
CA GLN A 480 -6.21 -27.63 17.43
C GLN A 480 -5.06 -26.64 17.11
N VAL A 481 -5.35 -25.36 17.16
CA VAL A 481 -4.34 -24.30 17.12
C VAL A 481 -3.55 -24.37 18.42
N VAL A 482 -2.23 -24.61 18.35
CA VAL A 482 -1.35 -24.68 19.51
C VAL A 482 -0.44 -23.47 19.66
N GLU A 483 -0.20 -22.75 18.57
CA GLU A 483 0.63 -21.54 18.56
C GLU A 483 0.10 -20.55 17.55
N ARG A 484 0.20 -19.25 17.87
CA ARG A 484 -0.10 -18.12 16.98
C ARG A 484 1.05 -17.13 17.02
N THR A 485 1.66 -16.88 15.88
CA THR A 485 2.75 -15.90 15.75
C THR A 485 2.43 -14.93 14.62
N ARG A 486 2.45 -13.63 14.92
CA ARG A 486 2.26 -12.59 13.90
C ARG A 486 3.59 -12.26 13.22
N PHE A 487 3.56 -12.07 11.91
CA PHE A 487 4.69 -11.59 11.11
C PHE A 487 4.23 -10.45 10.18
N SER A 488 5.16 -9.80 9.50
CA SER A 488 4.91 -8.56 8.73
C SER A 488 3.83 -8.68 7.64
N ALA A 489 3.53 -9.88 7.15
CA ALA A 489 2.59 -10.10 6.04
C ALA A 489 1.38 -10.98 6.42
N GLY A 490 1.23 -11.34 7.71
CA GLY A 490 0.13 -12.20 8.13
C GLY A 490 0.35 -12.89 9.49
N ILE A 491 -0.28 -14.03 9.65
CA ILE A 491 -0.24 -14.84 10.88
C ILE A 491 0.20 -16.26 10.54
N ARG A 492 1.14 -16.78 11.32
CA ARG A 492 1.51 -18.19 11.35
C ARG A 492 0.78 -18.85 12.51
N LEU A 493 -0.08 -19.81 12.20
CA LEU A 493 -0.66 -20.72 13.18
C LEU A 493 0.10 -22.04 13.12
N VAL A 494 0.27 -22.71 14.26
CA VAL A 494 0.65 -24.12 14.30
C VAL A 494 -0.59 -24.90 14.66
N VAL A 495 -1.02 -25.79 13.78
CA VAL A 495 -2.18 -26.67 13.99
C VAL A 495 -1.69 -28.07 14.24
N ARG A 496 -2.23 -28.71 15.27
CA ARG A 496 -1.86 -30.05 15.74
C ARG A 496 -3.06 -30.97 15.73
N ASP A 497 -2.88 -32.20 15.23
CA ASP A 497 -3.76 -33.34 15.42
C ASP A 497 -3.02 -34.47 16.16
N GLU A 498 -3.62 -35.67 16.25
CA GLU A 498 -3.02 -36.83 16.91
C GLU A 498 -1.77 -37.35 16.17
N SER A 499 -1.61 -37.00 14.90
CA SER A 499 -0.55 -37.51 14.02
C SER A 499 0.66 -36.57 13.92
N GLY A 500 0.50 -35.27 14.25
CA GLY A 500 1.58 -34.32 14.13
C GLY A 500 1.14 -32.87 14.28
N ALA A 501 2.05 -31.94 13.95
CA ALA A 501 1.80 -30.51 13.93
C ALA A 501 2.36 -29.89 12.65
N LEU A 502 1.66 -28.89 12.10
CA LEU A 502 2.00 -28.25 10.83
C LEU A 502 1.73 -26.74 10.89
N PRO A 503 2.63 -25.90 10.35
CA PRO A 503 2.35 -24.48 10.15
C PRO A 503 1.25 -24.23 9.13
N VAL A 504 0.37 -23.30 9.46
CA VAL A 504 -0.63 -22.74 8.55
C VAL A 504 -0.35 -21.25 8.41
N ILE A 505 -0.16 -20.79 7.20
CA ILE A 505 0.15 -19.40 6.92
C ILE A 505 -1.11 -18.67 6.45
N LEU A 506 -1.59 -17.77 7.25
CA LEU A 506 -2.70 -16.88 6.93
C LEU A 506 -2.12 -15.53 6.48
N TRP A 507 -2.20 -15.24 5.20
CA TRP A 507 -1.84 -13.91 4.72
C TRP A 507 -2.80 -12.87 5.27
N GLU A 508 -2.37 -11.61 5.44
CA GLU A 508 -3.12 -10.55 6.12
C GLU A 508 -4.56 -10.38 5.58
N ASN A 509 -4.73 -10.40 4.26
CA ASN A 509 -6.05 -10.32 3.62
C ASN A 509 -6.99 -11.48 4.00
N VAL A 510 -6.43 -12.67 4.26
CA VAL A 510 -7.17 -13.86 4.70
C VAL A 510 -7.42 -13.77 6.21
N ALA A 511 -6.37 -13.50 6.99
CA ALA A 511 -6.43 -13.41 8.44
C ALA A 511 -7.43 -12.36 8.94
N ALA A 512 -7.46 -11.19 8.29
CA ALA A 512 -8.35 -10.07 8.66
C ALA A 512 -9.87 -10.40 8.55
N LEU A 513 -10.23 -11.41 7.79
CA LEU A 513 -11.63 -11.83 7.58
C LEU A 513 -11.99 -13.15 8.29
N ILE A 514 -11.04 -13.79 8.96
CA ILE A 514 -11.27 -14.96 9.81
C ILE A 514 -11.63 -14.46 11.21
N PRO A 515 -12.70 -14.97 11.85
CA PRO A 515 -13.03 -14.63 13.22
C PRO A 515 -11.84 -14.86 14.17
N GLU A 516 -11.51 -13.87 14.99
CA GLU A 516 -10.35 -13.92 15.90
C GLU A 516 -10.32 -15.18 16.79
N PRO A 517 -11.45 -15.66 17.36
CA PRO A 517 -11.44 -16.89 18.16
C PRO A 517 -10.94 -18.14 17.44
N LEU A 518 -11.01 -18.18 16.11
CA LEU A 518 -10.48 -19.31 15.31
C LEU A 518 -8.96 -19.24 15.09
N GLN A 519 -8.36 -18.13 15.42
CA GLN A 519 -6.92 -17.89 15.29
C GLN A 519 -6.17 -18.05 16.62
N GLU A 520 -6.89 -18.19 17.74
CA GLU A 520 -6.28 -18.27 19.06
C GLU A 520 -5.88 -19.70 19.45
N PRO A 521 -4.79 -19.86 20.20
CA PRO A 521 -4.42 -21.15 20.76
C PRO A 521 -5.57 -21.77 21.57
N GLY A 522 -5.82 -23.06 21.32
CA GLY A 522 -6.95 -23.79 21.88
C GLY A 522 -8.14 -23.94 20.91
N ALA A 523 -8.21 -23.16 19.83
CA ALA A 523 -9.28 -23.25 18.84
C ALA A 523 -9.20 -24.57 18.06
N ASN A 524 -10.34 -25.27 17.92
CA ASN A 524 -10.48 -26.42 17.04
C ASN A 524 -10.89 -25.96 15.66
N VAL A 525 -10.06 -26.24 14.66
CA VAL A 525 -10.24 -25.72 13.30
C VAL A 525 -10.20 -26.84 12.27
N GLU A 526 -10.98 -26.66 11.21
CA GLU A 526 -10.84 -27.36 9.94
C GLU A 526 -10.32 -26.37 8.91
N ILE A 527 -9.24 -26.73 8.22
CA ILE A 527 -8.54 -25.84 7.29
C ILE A 527 -8.38 -26.54 5.95
N ILE A 528 -8.85 -25.87 4.90
CA ILE A 528 -8.56 -26.25 3.51
C ILE A 528 -7.44 -25.31 3.04
N GLY A 529 -6.42 -25.85 2.36
CA GLY A 529 -5.34 -25.00 1.85
C GLY A 529 -4.38 -25.79 0.97
N ARG A 530 -3.51 -25.04 0.30
CA ARG A 530 -2.48 -25.61 -0.56
C ARG A 530 -1.22 -25.93 0.24
N VAL A 531 -0.70 -27.13 0.08
CA VAL A 531 0.57 -27.55 0.67
C VAL A 531 1.73 -26.85 -0.05
N ARG A 532 2.62 -26.23 0.72
CA ARG A 532 3.84 -25.57 0.23
C ARG A 532 5.04 -26.00 1.04
N LEU A 533 6.18 -26.12 0.38
CA LEU A 533 7.48 -26.29 1.04
C LEU A 533 8.19 -24.96 1.07
N TYR A 534 8.50 -24.47 2.27
CA TYR A 534 9.25 -23.22 2.45
C TYR A 534 10.42 -23.46 3.41
N ARG A 535 11.65 -23.24 2.95
CA ARG A 535 12.89 -23.47 3.70
C ARG A 535 12.99 -24.87 4.32
N GLY A 536 12.48 -25.87 3.61
CA GLY A 536 12.49 -27.26 4.08
C GLY A 536 11.34 -27.64 5.03
N GLU A 537 10.48 -26.69 5.43
CA GLU A 537 9.29 -26.91 6.28
C GLU A 537 8.03 -26.96 5.42
N LEU A 538 7.21 -28.00 5.60
CA LEU A 538 5.89 -28.06 4.97
C LEU A 538 4.94 -27.11 5.69
N GLN A 539 4.10 -26.43 4.92
CA GLN A 539 3.06 -25.53 5.44
C GLN A 539 1.80 -25.61 4.59
N VAL A 540 0.65 -25.33 5.19
CA VAL A 540 -0.63 -25.21 4.49
C VAL A 540 -1.00 -23.74 4.39
N ILE A 541 -1.41 -23.31 3.20
CA ILE A 541 -1.75 -21.91 2.92
C ILE A 541 -3.18 -21.85 2.39
N PRO A 542 -4.15 -21.39 3.19
CA PRO A 542 -5.48 -21.03 2.72
C PRO A 542 -5.44 -19.87 1.74
N THR A 543 -6.26 -19.93 0.71
CA THR A 543 -6.38 -18.86 -0.30
C THR A 543 -7.45 -17.84 0.06
N VAL A 544 -8.49 -18.29 0.77
CA VAL A 544 -9.66 -17.49 1.13
C VAL A 544 -10.05 -17.69 2.61
N PRO A 545 -10.68 -16.71 3.25
CA PRO A 545 -10.99 -16.77 4.68
C PRO A 545 -11.91 -17.93 5.08
N TRP A 546 -12.85 -18.32 4.22
CA TRP A 546 -13.81 -19.39 4.50
C TRP A 546 -13.24 -20.80 4.35
N GLU A 547 -11.98 -20.92 4.02
CA GLU A 547 -11.20 -22.16 4.11
C GLU A 547 -10.76 -22.49 5.54
N VAL A 548 -10.91 -21.54 6.47
CA VAL A 548 -10.69 -21.76 7.92
C VAL A 548 -12.03 -21.70 8.63
N ARG A 549 -12.40 -22.78 9.29
CA ARG A 549 -13.70 -22.95 9.96
C ARG A 549 -13.54 -23.55 11.35
N SER A 550 -14.52 -23.35 12.21
CA SER A 550 -14.65 -24.14 13.43
C SER A 550 -14.95 -25.59 13.07
N ARG A 551 -14.27 -26.50 13.75
CA ARG A 551 -14.53 -27.93 13.68
C ARG A 551 -15.69 -28.31 14.60
#